data_d86d2ea7a58b49f3411102779f60191a
#
_entry.id   d86d2ea7a58b49f3411102779f60191a
#
_cell.length_a   1.000
_cell.length_b   1.000
_cell.length_c   1.000
_cell.angle_alpha   90.00
_cell.angle_beta   90.00
_cell.angle_gamma   90.00
#
_symmetry.space_group_name_H-M   'P 1'
#
loop_
_entity.id
_entity.type
_entity.pdbx_description
1 polymer ?
#
loop_
_entity_poly.entity_id
_entity_poly.type
_entity_poly.pdbx_seq_one_letter_code
_entity_poly.pdbx_strand_id
1 'polypeptide(L)'
;MHERLTVENGLKELDVATKEFVTLFRHGTLEVELYRPRRVDRQQPHRRDEVYVVVSGSGTFFNGGRRQPFGPGEVLFAPAGAEHRFEDFTDDFVTWVFFYGPDGGEAPA
;
A
#
# COMPACT_ATOMS: atom_id res chain seq x y z
N MET A 1 5.68 20.11 -1.33
CA MET A 1 4.90 19.02 -0.70
C MET A 1 3.44 19.41 -0.64
N HIS A 2 2.56 18.53 -1.03
CA HIS A 2 1.12 18.80 -1.07
C HIS A 2 0.47 18.37 0.23
N GLU A 3 -0.37 19.23 0.78
CA GLU A 3 -1.16 18.89 1.97
C GLU A 3 -2.46 18.17 1.62
N ARG A 4 -2.82 18.18 0.33
CA ARG A 4 -4.01 17.51 -0.18
C ARG A 4 -3.58 16.53 -1.27
N LEU A 5 -3.72 15.26 -0.98
CA LEU A 5 -3.33 14.18 -1.89
C LEU A 5 -4.58 13.66 -2.59
N THR A 6 -4.47 13.45 -3.90
CA THR A 6 -5.58 12.89 -4.67
C THR A 6 -5.11 11.67 -5.46
N VAL A 7 -6.02 10.74 -5.65
CA VAL A 7 -5.76 9.56 -6.49
C VAL A 7 -5.42 10.00 -7.91
N GLU A 8 -6.15 10.99 -8.43
CA GLU A 8 -5.91 11.50 -9.78
C GLU A 8 -4.47 11.96 -9.98
N ASN A 9 -3.93 12.77 -9.06
CA ASN A 9 -2.55 13.24 -9.16
C ASN A 9 -1.56 12.09 -9.00
N GLY A 10 -1.83 11.17 -8.08
CA GLY A 10 -0.97 10.01 -7.89
C GLY A 10 -0.88 9.13 -9.12
N LEU A 11 -2.02 8.89 -9.78
CA LEU A 11 -2.05 8.11 -11.02
C LEU A 11 -1.28 8.80 -12.13
N LYS A 12 -1.38 10.13 -12.24
CA LYS A 12 -0.60 10.89 -13.24
C LYS A 12 0.90 10.74 -12.99
N GLU A 13 1.33 10.82 -11.74
CA GLU A 13 2.74 10.65 -11.42
C GLU A 13 3.23 9.23 -11.69
N LEU A 14 2.40 8.22 -11.40
CA LEU A 14 2.72 6.84 -11.74
C LEU A 14 2.90 6.66 -13.25
N ASP A 15 2.02 7.23 -14.04
CA ASP A 15 2.08 7.12 -15.50
C ASP A 15 3.33 7.79 -16.06
N VAL A 16 3.67 8.99 -15.58
CA VAL A 16 4.87 9.72 -16.01
C VAL A 16 6.14 8.96 -15.64
N ALA A 17 6.19 8.42 -14.42
CA ALA A 17 7.37 7.70 -13.94
C ALA A 17 7.47 6.27 -14.47
N THR A 18 6.40 5.74 -15.06
CA THR A 18 6.29 4.34 -15.48
C THR A 18 6.61 3.37 -14.36
N LYS A 19 6.11 3.68 -13.16
CA LYS A 19 6.32 2.87 -11.95
C LYS A 19 5.00 2.35 -11.42
N GLU A 20 5.08 1.39 -10.50
CA GLU A 20 3.90 0.82 -9.85
C GLU A 20 3.55 1.52 -8.54
N PHE A 21 4.50 2.26 -7.96
CA PHE A 21 4.24 3.05 -6.77
C PHE A 21 4.89 4.43 -6.86
N VAL A 22 4.34 5.40 -6.12
CA VAL A 22 4.90 6.74 -6.00
C VAL A 22 4.68 7.25 -4.59
N THR A 23 5.72 7.86 -4.01
CA THR A 23 5.60 8.52 -2.70
C THR A 23 5.12 9.94 -2.94
N LEU A 24 4.00 10.30 -2.32
CA LEU A 24 3.37 11.62 -2.50
C LEU A 24 3.56 12.55 -1.31
N PHE A 25 3.87 12.01 -0.13
CA PHE A 25 3.95 12.81 1.09
C PHE A 25 4.84 12.13 2.12
N ARG A 26 5.61 12.94 2.84
CA ARG A 26 6.40 12.49 3.98
C ARG A 26 6.29 13.49 5.11
N HIS A 27 6.15 12.98 6.33
CA HIS A 27 6.17 13.81 7.53
C HIS A 27 6.60 12.95 8.72
N GLY A 28 7.77 13.22 9.28
CA GLY A 28 8.34 12.37 10.31
C GLY A 28 8.53 10.95 9.79
N THR A 29 8.00 9.96 10.49
CA THR A 29 8.05 8.57 10.04
C THR A 29 6.95 8.23 9.03
N LEU A 30 5.96 9.09 8.88
CA LEU A 30 4.86 8.83 7.95
C LEU A 30 5.30 9.01 6.51
N GLU A 31 5.06 8.00 5.69
CA GLU A 31 5.17 8.09 4.23
C GLU A 31 3.85 7.66 3.63
N VAL A 32 3.35 8.45 2.69
CA VAL A 32 2.11 8.14 1.97
C VAL A 32 2.43 7.88 0.52
N GLU A 33 2.03 6.71 0.04
CA GLU A 33 2.24 6.28 -1.33
C GLU A 33 0.93 5.93 -1.98
N LEU A 34 0.91 6.00 -3.31
CA LEU A 34 -0.11 5.37 -4.11
C LEU A 34 0.53 4.17 -4.81
N TYR A 35 -0.14 3.01 -4.76
CA TYR A 35 0.37 1.76 -5.30
C TYR A 35 -0.63 1.15 -6.26
N ARG A 36 -0.14 0.81 -7.45
CA ARG A 36 -0.93 0.18 -8.50
C ARG A 36 -0.09 -0.95 -9.11
N PRO A 37 -0.05 -2.13 -8.46
CA PRO A 37 0.71 -3.25 -9.01
C PRO A 37 0.05 -3.75 -10.30
N ARG A 38 0.88 -4.22 -11.22
CA ARG A 38 0.40 -4.75 -12.48
C ARG A 38 0.63 -6.25 -12.51
N ARG A 39 -0.45 -7.02 -12.56
CA ARG A 39 -0.47 -8.48 -12.64
C ARG A 39 0.02 -9.21 -11.41
N VAL A 40 1.21 -8.84 -10.91
CA VAL A 40 1.84 -9.51 -9.78
C VAL A 40 2.36 -8.47 -8.80
N ASP A 41 2.10 -8.69 -7.53
CA ASP A 41 2.65 -7.88 -6.45
C ASP A 41 3.96 -8.53 -6.00
N ARG A 42 5.07 -7.83 -6.21
CA ARG A 42 6.42 -8.32 -5.90
C ARG A 42 7.00 -7.73 -4.64
N GLN A 43 6.13 -7.30 -3.74
CA GLN A 43 6.58 -6.69 -2.49
C GLN A 43 7.42 -7.66 -1.66
N GLN A 44 8.44 -7.11 -1.01
CA GLN A 44 9.22 -7.78 0.01
C GLN A 44 8.73 -7.30 1.38
N PRO A 45 8.98 -8.06 2.46
CA PRO A 45 8.66 -7.57 3.79
C PRO A 45 9.30 -6.23 4.07
N HIS A 46 8.56 -5.34 4.71
CA HIS A 46 9.02 -3.99 5.04
C HIS A 46 9.44 -3.90 6.50
N ARG A 47 10.32 -2.95 6.81
CA ARG A 47 10.85 -2.77 8.16
C ARG A 47 9.91 -2.04 9.10
N ARG A 48 8.90 -1.38 8.56
CA ARG A 48 7.95 -0.58 9.34
C ARG A 48 6.54 -1.10 9.16
N ASP A 49 5.67 -0.69 10.07
CA ASP A 49 4.26 -1.01 9.96
C ASP A 49 3.63 -0.30 8.76
N GLU A 50 2.61 -0.89 8.20
CA GLU A 50 2.04 -0.46 6.94
C GLU A 50 0.52 -0.59 6.98
N VAL A 51 -0.17 0.46 6.52
CA VAL A 51 -1.63 0.46 6.40
C VAL A 51 -1.98 0.72 4.93
N TYR A 52 -2.91 -0.06 4.41
CA TYR A 52 -3.50 0.15 3.09
C TYR A 52 -4.92 0.66 3.24
N VAL A 53 -5.30 1.59 2.36
CA VAL A 53 -6.70 1.97 2.16
C VAL A 53 -7.01 1.75 0.69
N VAL A 54 -7.81 0.75 0.40
CA VAL A 54 -8.09 0.32 -0.98
C VAL A 54 -8.98 1.35 -1.67
N VAL A 55 -8.53 1.85 -2.82
CA VAL A 55 -9.29 2.82 -3.62
C VAL A 55 -10.24 2.12 -4.57
N SER A 56 -9.73 1.16 -5.34
CA SER A 56 -10.49 0.45 -6.36
C SER A 56 -9.95 -0.96 -6.53
N GLY A 57 -10.75 -1.81 -7.13
CA GLY A 57 -10.36 -3.18 -7.37
C GLY A 57 -10.63 -4.10 -6.20
N SER A 58 -10.40 -5.40 -6.44
CA SER A 58 -10.60 -6.45 -5.45
C SER A 58 -9.61 -7.58 -5.71
N GLY A 59 -9.49 -8.48 -4.76
CA GLY A 59 -8.60 -9.62 -4.86
C GLY A 59 -8.44 -10.31 -3.51
N THR A 60 -7.27 -10.90 -3.29
CA THR A 60 -6.93 -11.60 -2.06
C THR A 60 -5.71 -10.95 -1.43
N PHE A 61 -5.76 -10.68 -0.14
CA PHE A 61 -4.64 -10.16 0.63
C PHE A 61 -4.02 -11.30 1.43
N PHE A 62 -2.76 -11.62 1.11
CA PHE A 62 -1.96 -12.58 1.85
C PHE A 62 -1.15 -11.81 2.89
N ASN A 63 -1.29 -12.20 4.15
CA ASN A 63 -0.62 -11.49 5.25
C ASN A 63 -0.25 -12.47 6.36
N GLY A 64 1.04 -12.73 6.52
CA GLY A 64 1.54 -13.60 7.57
C GLY A 64 0.98 -15.02 7.52
N GLY A 65 0.80 -15.58 6.34
CA GLY A 65 0.27 -16.92 6.15
C GLY A 65 -1.24 -17.02 6.08
N ARG A 66 -1.95 -15.89 6.20
CA ARG A 66 -3.43 -15.86 6.13
C ARG A 66 -3.86 -15.16 4.87
N ARG A 67 -4.92 -15.66 4.24
CA ARG A 67 -5.51 -15.06 3.04
C ARG A 67 -6.92 -14.60 3.34
N GLN A 68 -7.21 -13.35 2.94
CA GLN A 68 -8.54 -12.76 3.10
C GLN A 68 -8.90 -12.00 1.83
N PRO A 69 -10.18 -12.00 1.43
CA PRO A 69 -10.60 -11.16 0.31
C PRO A 69 -10.55 -9.69 0.70
N PHE A 70 -10.33 -8.82 -0.29
CA PHE A 70 -10.38 -7.38 -0.07
C PHE A 70 -11.15 -6.69 -1.20
N GLY A 71 -11.66 -5.51 -0.92
CA GLY A 71 -12.37 -4.67 -1.88
C GLY A 71 -12.26 -3.19 -1.55
N PRO A 72 -12.88 -2.33 -2.38
CA PRO A 72 -12.76 -0.88 -2.24
C PRO A 72 -13.21 -0.37 -0.87
N GLY A 73 -12.50 0.64 -0.36
CA GLY A 73 -12.81 1.28 0.90
C GLY A 73 -12.34 0.55 2.13
N GLU A 74 -11.76 -0.64 1.96
CA GLU A 74 -11.28 -1.43 3.11
C GLU A 74 -9.90 -0.99 3.56
N VAL A 75 -9.66 -1.14 4.85
CA VAL A 75 -8.37 -0.85 5.49
C VAL A 75 -7.70 -2.16 5.85
N LEU A 76 -6.45 -2.32 5.40
CA LEU A 76 -5.67 -3.53 5.65
C LEU A 76 -4.40 -3.14 6.38
N PHE A 77 -3.97 -3.96 7.33
CA PHE A 77 -2.76 -3.70 8.11
C PHE A 77 -1.75 -4.82 7.91
N ALA A 78 -0.50 -4.45 7.66
CA ALA A 78 0.62 -5.39 7.59
C ALA A 78 1.68 -4.96 8.60
N PRO A 79 1.95 -5.78 9.63
CA PRO A 79 2.98 -5.44 10.60
C PRO A 79 4.37 -5.53 9.99
N ALA A 80 5.31 -4.77 10.55
CA ALA A 80 6.71 -4.81 10.13
C ALA A 80 7.24 -6.23 10.10
N GLY A 81 7.97 -6.58 9.05
CA GLY A 81 8.58 -7.89 8.88
C GLY A 81 7.66 -9.00 8.39
N ALA A 82 6.35 -8.76 8.32
CA ALA A 82 5.43 -9.79 7.83
C ALA A 82 5.54 -9.95 6.32
N GLU A 83 5.55 -11.19 5.88
CA GLU A 83 5.38 -11.48 4.46
C GLU A 83 3.93 -11.15 4.08
N HIS A 84 3.77 -10.25 3.10
CA HIS A 84 2.45 -9.82 2.67
C HIS A 84 2.47 -9.48 1.19
N ARG A 85 1.33 -9.67 0.53
CA ARG A 85 1.15 -9.30 -0.88
C ARG A 85 -0.32 -9.36 -1.27
N PHE A 86 -0.63 -8.69 -2.36
CA PHE A 86 -1.92 -8.79 -3.00
C PHE A 86 -1.85 -9.86 -4.08
N GLU A 87 -2.86 -10.74 -4.12
CA GLU A 87 -2.93 -11.84 -5.07
C GLU A 87 -4.25 -11.79 -5.83
N ASP A 88 -4.24 -12.25 -7.09
CA ASP A 88 -5.46 -12.40 -7.90
C ASP A 88 -6.29 -11.12 -7.97
N PHE A 89 -5.63 -9.97 -8.00
CA PHE A 89 -6.32 -8.69 -8.00
C PHE A 89 -6.78 -8.31 -9.40
N THR A 90 -7.83 -7.49 -9.44
CA THR A 90 -8.40 -6.99 -10.69
C THR A 90 -7.49 -5.93 -11.32
N ASP A 91 -7.65 -5.67 -12.62
CA ASP A 91 -6.80 -4.74 -13.37
C ASP A 91 -6.92 -3.30 -12.90
N ASP A 92 -8.03 -2.95 -12.24
CA ASP A 92 -8.29 -1.61 -11.72
C ASP A 92 -7.83 -1.41 -10.27
N PHE A 93 -7.09 -2.36 -9.73
CA PHE A 93 -6.65 -2.28 -8.33
C PHE A 93 -5.70 -1.11 -8.11
N VAL A 94 -6.07 -0.25 -7.17
CA VAL A 94 -5.27 0.88 -6.70
C VAL A 94 -5.47 0.99 -5.19
N THR A 95 -4.39 1.22 -4.45
CA THR A 95 -4.48 1.39 -3.00
C THR A 95 -3.56 2.51 -2.52
N TRP A 96 -4.01 3.25 -1.50
CA TRP A 96 -3.14 4.07 -0.69
C TRP A 96 -2.28 3.17 0.19
N VAL A 97 -1.04 3.60 0.44
CA VAL A 97 -0.12 2.91 1.34
C VAL A 97 0.45 3.93 2.33
N PHE A 98 0.36 3.61 3.60
CA PHE A 98 0.90 4.45 4.68
C PHE A 98 1.93 3.65 5.45
N PHE A 99 3.19 4.08 5.40
CA PHE A 99 4.25 3.56 6.28
C PHE A 99 4.39 4.50 7.47
N TYR A 100 4.57 3.95 8.66
CA TYR A 100 4.71 4.76 9.86
C TYR A 100 5.46 4.02 10.96
N GLY A 101 5.97 4.79 11.93
CA GLY A 101 6.60 4.25 13.12
C GLY A 101 8.06 3.86 12.90
N PRO A 102 8.67 3.23 13.90
CA PRO A 102 10.08 2.88 13.87
C PRO A 102 10.35 1.62 13.06
N ASP A 103 11.62 1.42 12.69
CA ASP A 103 12.07 0.13 12.17
C ASP A 103 11.76 -0.96 13.19
N GLY A 104 11.26 -2.09 12.72
CA GLY A 104 10.83 -3.18 13.57
C GLY A 104 9.38 -3.10 14.01
N GLY A 105 8.72 -1.97 13.73
CA GLY A 105 7.29 -1.78 14.03
C GLY A 105 7.05 -1.20 15.40
N GLU A 106 5.82 -0.73 15.61
CA GLU A 106 5.37 -0.23 16.90
C GLU A 106 5.13 -1.38 17.87
N ALA A 107 5.24 -1.10 19.16
CA ALA A 107 4.89 -2.07 20.18
C ALA A 107 3.37 -2.31 20.13
N PRO A 108 2.93 -3.54 20.39
CA PRO A 108 1.49 -3.81 20.48
C PRO A 108 0.83 -2.97 21.57
N ALA A 109 -0.40 -2.55 21.31
CA ALA A 109 -1.17 -1.75 22.26
C ALA A 109 -1.57 -2.59 23.50
#